data_b453ed1a2e5ee42d5798f65d4e24071c
#
_entry.id   b453ed1a2e5ee42d5798f65d4e24071c
#
_cell.length_a   1.000
_cell.length_b   1.000
_cell.length_c   1.000
_cell.angle_alpha   90.00
_cell.angle_beta   90.00
_cell.angle_gamma   90.00
#
_symmetry.space_group_name_H-M   'P 1'
#
loop_
_entity.id
_entity.type
_entity.pdbx_description
1 polymer ?
#
loop_
_entity_poly.entity_id
_entity_poly.type
_entity_poly.pdbx_seq_one_letter_code
_entity_poly.pdbx_strand_id
1 'polypeptide(L)'
;MREYHVRSGRWKAGLVRRSSRKRFAAEEHTKRKCEVTAAGSAKDSGRKISDTAICEFERYLHREGKKKSTVDKYLRDVRSFQIWLRQSTEERGTVERETAGQWRDFLCGSGYAPVTVNAMLTSLNLFFRFSGWEECRAKTLRIQRRFFRSSEKELFRREYERLVKAAKAQGKERLALLLETICATGIRVSEVKNVTLEAICEGRVEISLKGKIRTILMPEKLCRKLIRYAGQKKIVSGEIFITRSGKSLSRQQIWAEMKKLCPAAGILKTKVFPHNLRHLFARAFYRVCGDIVKLADVLGHSNLATTRIYLTSTGAEHARHLERLNLVSGF
;
A
#
# COMPACT_ATOMS: atom_id res chain seq x y z
N MET A 1 9.03 -55.25 14.24
CA MET A 1 9.81 -54.03 14.10
C MET A 1 10.05 -53.78 12.62
N ARG A 2 9.36 -52.81 12.02
CA ARG A 2 9.61 -52.35 10.67
C ARG A 2 9.77 -50.84 10.76
N GLU A 3 10.98 -50.35 10.51
CA GLU A 3 11.34 -48.96 10.49
C GLU A 3 10.80 -48.31 9.22
N TYR A 4 10.04 -47.21 9.40
CA TYR A 4 9.66 -46.34 8.28
C TYR A 4 10.62 -45.16 8.23
N HIS A 5 11.47 -45.14 7.21
CA HIS A 5 12.29 -44.00 6.84
C HIS A 5 11.42 -42.95 6.19
N VAL A 6 11.18 -41.83 6.90
CA VAL A 6 10.61 -40.62 6.32
C VAL A 6 11.72 -39.81 5.68
N ARG A 7 11.77 -39.77 4.36
CA ARG A 7 12.65 -38.87 3.60
C ARG A 7 12.10 -37.46 3.68
N SER A 8 12.80 -36.57 4.37
CA SER A 8 12.53 -35.13 4.44
C SER A 8 12.79 -34.45 3.11
N GLY A 9 11.74 -34.18 2.35
CA GLY A 9 11.75 -33.33 1.14
C GLY A 9 11.83 -31.85 1.53
N ARG A 10 13.02 -31.30 1.61
CA ARG A 10 13.26 -29.87 1.87
C ARG A 10 13.05 -29.08 0.58
N TRP A 11 11.85 -28.51 0.39
CA TRP A 11 11.57 -27.58 -0.72
C TRP A 11 12.23 -26.24 -0.43
N LYS A 12 13.17 -25.83 -1.32
CA LYS A 12 13.86 -24.52 -1.22
C LYS A 12 12.88 -23.38 -1.53
N ALA A 13 12.37 -22.72 -0.52
CA ALA A 13 11.48 -21.56 -0.59
C ALA A 13 12.08 -20.31 -1.28
N GLY A 14 13.31 -20.35 -1.75
CA GLY A 14 14.05 -19.22 -2.33
C GLY A 14 13.83 -18.97 -3.84
N LEU A 15 13.39 -19.97 -4.61
CA LEU A 15 13.30 -19.82 -6.08
C LEU A 15 11.97 -19.28 -6.58
N VAL A 16 10.87 -19.43 -5.84
CA VAL A 16 9.53 -18.98 -6.28
C VAL A 16 9.37 -17.45 -6.24
N ARG A 17 10.11 -16.75 -5.36
CA ARG A 17 10.02 -15.27 -5.23
C ARG A 17 10.64 -14.48 -6.38
N ARG A 18 11.58 -15.03 -7.15
CA ARG A 18 12.23 -14.32 -8.27
C ARG A 18 11.63 -14.65 -9.64
N SER A 19 11.07 -15.84 -9.82
CA SER A 19 10.53 -16.27 -11.12
C SER A 19 9.14 -15.69 -11.40
N SER A 20 8.27 -15.56 -10.38
CA SER A 20 6.93 -15.02 -10.58
C SER A 20 6.89 -13.52 -10.92
N ARG A 21 7.84 -12.69 -10.41
CA ARG A 21 7.93 -11.28 -10.80
C ARG A 21 8.41 -11.04 -12.24
N LYS A 22 9.22 -11.94 -12.82
CA LYS A 22 9.73 -11.79 -14.19
C LYS A 22 8.82 -12.41 -15.26
N ARG A 23 8.00 -13.41 -14.93
CA ARG A 23 7.07 -14.02 -15.90
C ARG A 23 5.81 -13.20 -16.19
N PHE A 24 5.39 -12.31 -15.27
CA PHE A 24 4.23 -11.43 -15.50
C PHE A 24 4.52 -10.17 -16.32
N ALA A 25 5.78 -9.89 -16.67
CA ALA A 25 6.15 -8.72 -17.47
C ALA A 25 6.26 -8.99 -18.99
N ALA A 26 6.11 -10.23 -19.44
CA ALA A 26 6.38 -10.63 -20.84
C ALA A 26 5.13 -10.96 -21.68
N GLU A 27 3.90 -10.84 -21.12
CA GLU A 27 2.66 -11.13 -21.86
C GLU A 27 1.74 -9.91 -22.00
N GLU A 28 2.28 -8.72 -22.25
CA GLU A 28 1.52 -7.59 -22.79
C GLU A 28 1.65 -7.54 -24.32
N HIS A 29 0.95 -8.42 -25.03
CA HIS A 29 0.50 -8.15 -26.41
C HIS A 29 -0.33 -9.32 -26.95
N THR A 30 -1.62 -9.33 -26.65
CA THR A 30 -2.59 -9.89 -27.59
C THR A 30 -3.97 -9.29 -27.30
N LYS A 31 -4.26 -8.18 -27.93
CA LYS A 31 -5.64 -7.70 -28.10
C LYS A 31 -6.35 -8.62 -29.08
N ARG A 32 -7.17 -9.54 -28.60
CA ARG A 32 -8.18 -10.21 -29.40
C ARG A 32 -9.55 -9.59 -29.09
N LYS A 33 -10.20 -9.10 -30.15
CA LYS A 33 -11.61 -8.71 -30.15
C LYS A 33 -12.46 -9.92 -29.74
N CYS A 34 -13.29 -9.76 -28.70
CA CYS A 34 -14.35 -10.71 -28.39
C CYS A 34 -15.66 -10.20 -29.00
N GLU A 35 -16.19 -10.93 -29.96
CA GLU A 35 -17.55 -10.80 -30.43
C GLU A 35 -18.53 -11.42 -29.45
N VAL A 36 -19.70 -10.78 -29.35
CA VAL A 36 -20.75 -11.07 -28.37
C VAL A 36 -21.61 -12.20 -28.91
N THR A 37 -21.76 -13.28 -28.18
CA THR A 37 -22.90 -14.21 -28.32
C THR A 37 -23.61 -14.37 -26.98
N ALA A 38 -24.93 -14.36 -27.10
CA ALA A 38 -25.89 -14.28 -26.00
C ALA A 38 -26.02 -15.57 -25.17
N ALA A 39 -26.62 -15.39 -23.99
CA ALA A 39 -26.83 -16.36 -22.94
C ALA A 39 -27.56 -17.64 -23.40
N GLY A 40 -26.98 -18.79 -23.02
CA GLY A 40 -27.60 -20.10 -23.05
C GLY A 40 -27.44 -20.78 -21.68
N SER A 41 -28.52 -21.37 -21.18
CA SER A 41 -28.69 -22.04 -19.90
C SER A 41 -27.59 -23.08 -19.59
N ALA A 42 -26.91 -22.96 -18.44
CA ALA A 42 -25.91 -23.91 -17.99
C ALA A 42 -26.55 -24.97 -17.09
N LYS A 43 -26.66 -26.20 -17.61
CA LYS A 43 -26.71 -27.41 -16.81
C LYS A 43 -25.28 -27.80 -16.42
N ASP A 44 -25.07 -28.01 -15.14
CA ASP A 44 -24.04 -28.78 -14.42
C ASP A 44 -22.73 -29.14 -15.18
N SER A 45 -22.04 -28.16 -15.71
CA SER A 45 -20.63 -28.23 -16.04
C SER A 45 -19.87 -27.58 -14.88
N GLY A 46 -19.02 -28.37 -14.18
CA GLY A 46 -18.34 -27.96 -12.97
C GLY A 46 -17.81 -26.52 -13.00
N ARG A 47 -17.91 -25.79 -11.88
CA ARG A 47 -17.55 -24.35 -11.73
C ARG A 47 -16.08 -24.12 -12.14
N LYS A 48 -15.85 -23.69 -13.40
CA LYS A 48 -14.52 -23.43 -13.94
C LYS A 48 -14.26 -21.92 -14.12
N ILE A 49 -13.08 -21.47 -13.73
CA ILE A 49 -12.67 -20.09 -13.97
C ILE A 49 -12.08 -20.01 -15.38
N SER A 50 -12.89 -19.55 -16.32
CA SER A 50 -12.47 -19.31 -17.71
C SER A 50 -11.89 -17.90 -17.87
N ASP A 51 -11.09 -17.70 -18.92
CA ASP A 51 -10.59 -16.35 -19.24
C ASP A 51 -11.74 -15.41 -19.66
N THR A 52 -12.82 -15.96 -20.24
CA THR A 52 -14.06 -15.22 -20.52
C THR A 52 -14.71 -14.71 -19.25
N ALA A 53 -14.85 -15.53 -18.20
CA ALA A 53 -15.39 -15.11 -16.91
C ALA A 53 -14.52 -14.02 -16.24
N ILE A 54 -13.20 -14.08 -16.40
CA ILE A 54 -12.29 -13.04 -15.92
C ILE A 54 -12.50 -11.72 -16.68
N CYS A 55 -12.68 -11.76 -18.01
CA CYS A 55 -12.98 -10.58 -18.82
C CYS A 55 -14.35 -9.96 -18.46
N GLU A 56 -15.35 -10.78 -18.17
CA GLU A 56 -16.66 -10.31 -17.71
C GLU A 56 -16.58 -9.66 -16.34
N PHE A 57 -15.80 -10.26 -15.43
CA PHE A 57 -15.53 -9.68 -14.12
C PHE A 57 -14.79 -8.34 -14.23
N GLU A 58 -13.84 -8.19 -15.17
CA GLU A 58 -13.19 -6.91 -15.44
C GLU A 58 -14.20 -5.83 -15.83
N ARG A 59 -15.11 -6.16 -16.78
CA ARG A 59 -16.19 -5.25 -17.22
C ARG A 59 -17.12 -4.90 -16.05
N TYR A 60 -17.47 -5.88 -15.19
CA TYR A 60 -18.25 -5.64 -14.00
C TYR A 60 -17.55 -4.66 -13.05
N LEU A 61 -16.25 -4.85 -12.75
CA LEU A 61 -15.48 -3.97 -11.89
C LEU A 61 -15.41 -2.53 -12.43
N HIS A 62 -15.32 -2.37 -13.75
CA HIS A 62 -15.37 -1.04 -14.39
C HIS A 62 -16.74 -0.38 -14.25
N ARG A 63 -17.84 -1.11 -14.43
CA ARG A 63 -19.22 -0.63 -14.20
C ARG A 63 -19.45 -0.21 -12.75
N GLU A 64 -18.87 -0.95 -11.80
CA GLU A 64 -18.87 -0.61 -10.37
C GLU A 64 -17.97 0.61 -10.03
N GLY A 65 -17.42 1.32 -11.00
CA GLY A 65 -16.59 2.51 -10.79
C GLY A 65 -15.29 2.22 -10.03
N LYS A 66 -14.76 0.98 -10.08
CA LYS A 66 -13.47 0.68 -9.43
C LYS A 66 -12.31 1.35 -10.17
N LYS A 67 -11.33 1.86 -9.42
CA LYS A 67 -10.12 2.43 -10.01
C LYS A 67 -9.33 1.35 -10.76
N LYS A 68 -8.70 1.72 -11.87
CA LYS A 68 -7.86 0.81 -12.68
C LYS A 68 -6.90 -0.02 -11.83
N SER A 69 -6.16 0.59 -10.91
CA SER A 69 -5.24 -0.14 -10.01
C SER A 69 -5.91 -1.15 -9.08
N THR A 70 -7.19 -0.97 -8.76
CA THR A 70 -7.99 -1.94 -7.99
C THR A 70 -8.44 -3.07 -8.88
N VAL A 71 -8.86 -2.76 -10.10
CA VAL A 71 -9.22 -3.75 -11.14
C VAL A 71 -8.01 -4.64 -11.42
N ASP A 72 -6.86 -4.05 -11.77
CA ASP A 72 -5.60 -4.78 -12.03
C ASP A 72 -5.22 -5.70 -10.85
N LYS A 73 -5.40 -5.22 -9.61
CA LYS A 73 -5.14 -6.04 -8.42
C LYS A 73 -6.09 -7.23 -8.34
N TYR A 74 -7.39 -7.00 -8.51
CA TYR A 74 -8.39 -8.05 -8.36
C TYR A 74 -8.22 -9.12 -9.44
N LEU A 75 -8.01 -8.73 -10.68
CA LEU A 75 -7.75 -9.66 -11.78
C LEU A 75 -6.46 -10.46 -11.55
N ARG A 76 -5.40 -9.83 -11.08
CA ARG A 76 -4.14 -10.53 -10.74
C ARG A 76 -4.37 -11.59 -9.66
N ASP A 77 -5.11 -11.25 -8.61
CA ASP A 77 -5.35 -12.17 -7.49
C ASP A 77 -6.23 -13.36 -7.94
N VAL A 78 -7.27 -13.12 -8.77
CA VAL A 78 -8.10 -14.18 -9.36
C VAL A 78 -7.29 -15.08 -10.30
N ARG A 79 -6.44 -14.49 -11.17
CA ARG A 79 -5.54 -15.27 -12.03
C ARG A 79 -4.53 -16.09 -11.23
N SER A 80 -4.03 -15.57 -10.11
CA SER A 80 -3.14 -16.35 -9.21
C SER A 80 -3.86 -17.56 -8.63
N PHE A 81 -5.13 -17.42 -8.27
CA PHE A 81 -5.96 -18.53 -7.83
C PHE A 81 -6.22 -19.52 -8.97
N GLN A 82 -6.57 -19.06 -10.17
CA GLN A 82 -6.79 -19.90 -11.34
C GLN A 82 -5.55 -20.76 -11.68
N ILE A 83 -4.35 -20.17 -11.63
CA ILE A 83 -3.08 -20.89 -11.87
C ILE A 83 -2.87 -21.95 -10.80
N TRP A 84 -3.06 -21.60 -9.52
CA TRP A 84 -2.92 -22.57 -8.41
C TRP A 84 -3.92 -23.70 -8.54
N LEU A 85 -5.19 -23.40 -8.86
CA LEU A 85 -6.26 -24.38 -9.01
C LEU A 85 -5.94 -25.43 -10.08
N ARG A 86 -5.41 -24.99 -11.24
CA ARG A 86 -4.98 -25.90 -12.32
C ARG A 86 -3.85 -26.84 -11.93
N GLN A 87 -3.07 -26.49 -10.91
CA GLN A 87 -1.90 -27.26 -10.45
C GLN A 87 -2.20 -28.17 -9.26
N SER A 88 -3.25 -27.89 -8.50
CA SER A 88 -3.49 -28.47 -7.18
C SER A 88 -4.68 -29.42 -7.11
N THR A 89 -5.55 -29.47 -8.13
CA THR A 89 -6.73 -30.33 -8.14
C THR A 89 -6.61 -31.42 -9.18
N GLU A 90 -6.99 -32.66 -8.82
CA GLU A 90 -7.03 -33.81 -9.73
C GLU A 90 -8.05 -33.58 -10.86
N GLU A 91 -9.18 -32.95 -10.55
CA GLU A 91 -10.15 -32.40 -11.52
C GLU A 91 -9.71 -31.02 -11.99
N ARG A 92 -8.76 -30.98 -12.90
CA ARG A 92 -8.07 -29.78 -13.43
C ARG A 92 -9.00 -28.56 -13.60
N GLY A 93 -9.01 -27.70 -12.58
CA GLY A 93 -9.60 -26.37 -12.65
C GLY A 93 -11.05 -26.19 -12.20
N THR A 94 -11.63 -27.18 -11.52
CA THR A 94 -12.99 -27.07 -10.94
C THR A 94 -12.96 -26.45 -9.55
N VAL A 95 -13.88 -25.52 -9.28
CA VAL A 95 -14.03 -24.85 -7.99
C VAL A 95 -15.12 -25.55 -7.17
N GLU A 96 -14.72 -26.10 -6.05
CA GLU A 96 -15.58 -26.68 -5.04
C GLU A 96 -15.73 -25.75 -3.81
N ARG A 97 -16.60 -26.10 -2.89
CA ARG A 97 -16.88 -25.32 -1.69
C ARG A 97 -15.66 -25.09 -0.82
N GLU A 98 -14.78 -26.07 -0.72
CA GLU A 98 -13.59 -26.07 0.13
C GLU A 98 -12.35 -25.46 -0.55
N THR A 99 -12.37 -25.32 -1.87
CA THR A 99 -11.21 -24.95 -2.68
C THR A 99 -10.57 -23.61 -2.28
N ALA A 100 -11.40 -22.61 -1.96
CA ALA A 100 -10.87 -21.32 -1.49
C ALA A 100 -10.26 -21.41 -0.09
N GLY A 101 -10.72 -22.32 0.75
CA GLY A 101 -10.10 -22.64 2.04
C GLY A 101 -8.72 -23.27 1.85
N GLN A 102 -8.61 -24.24 0.96
CA GLN A 102 -7.35 -24.89 0.61
C GLN A 102 -6.34 -23.88 0.05
N TRP A 103 -6.77 -22.97 -0.83
CA TRP A 103 -5.91 -21.90 -1.32
C TRP A 103 -5.45 -20.94 -0.22
N ARG A 104 -6.32 -20.58 0.72
CA ARG A 104 -5.94 -19.80 1.90
C ARG A 104 -4.82 -20.49 2.68
N ASP A 105 -4.96 -21.79 2.92
CA ASP A 105 -4.00 -22.57 3.71
C ASP A 105 -2.68 -22.73 2.94
N PHE A 106 -2.72 -22.93 1.63
CA PHE A 106 -1.57 -22.86 0.74
C PHE A 106 -0.85 -21.50 0.81
N LEU A 107 -1.56 -20.39 0.76
CA LEU A 107 -0.97 -19.05 0.88
C LEU A 107 -0.29 -18.86 2.25
N CYS A 108 -0.91 -19.34 3.32
CA CYS A 108 -0.32 -19.30 4.66
C CYS A 108 0.96 -20.14 4.73
N GLY A 109 0.94 -21.37 4.22
CA GLY A 109 2.11 -22.27 4.15
C GLY A 109 3.23 -21.72 3.26
N SER A 110 2.89 -20.94 2.23
CA SER A 110 3.85 -20.24 1.36
C SER A 110 4.47 -18.99 1.97
N GLY A 111 4.16 -18.67 3.23
CA GLY A 111 4.76 -17.56 3.99
C GLY A 111 4.20 -16.17 3.61
N TYR A 112 3.01 -16.09 3.03
CA TYR A 112 2.35 -14.80 2.83
C TYR A 112 1.88 -14.22 4.17
N ALA A 113 2.04 -12.89 4.33
CA ALA A 113 1.53 -12.21 5.52
C ALA A 113 -0.01 -12.30 5.58
N PRO A 114 -0.63 -12.50 6.77
CA PRO A 114 -2.08 -12.64 6.93
C PRO A 114 -2.90 -11.53 6.27
N VAL A 115 -2.39 -10.28 6.31
CA VAL A 115 -3.03 -9.14 5.64
C VAL A 115 -3.05 -9.32 4.11
N THR A 116 -2.00 -9.90 3.54
CA THR A 116 -1.90 -10.18 2.10
C THR A 116 -2.86 -11.29 1.73
N VAL A 117 -2.91 -12.37 2.51
CA VAL A 117 -3.85 -13.48 2.33
C VAL A 117 -5.29 -12.94 2.33
N ASN A 118 -5.68 -12.17 3.34
CA ASN A 118 -7.01 -11.57 3.40
C ASN A 118 -7.32 -10.64 2.22
N ALA A 119 -6.33 -9.90 1.74
CA ALA A 119 -6.49 -9.03 0.58
C ALA A 119 -6.72 -9.83 -0.71
N MET A 120 -6.08 -10.99 -0.87
CA MET A 120 -6.28 -11.89 -2.00
C MET A 120 -7.63 -12.61 -1.90
N LEU A 121 -8.00 -13.11 -0.72
CA LEU A 121 -9.32 -13.70 -0.47
C LEU A 121 -10.46 -12.72 -0.72
N THR A 122 -10.28 -11.44 -0.39
CA THR A 122 -11.28 -10.39 -0.69
C THR A 122 -11.53 -10.25 -2.19
N SER A 123 -10.46 -10.31 -2.99
CA SER A 123 -10.57 -10.28 -4.45
C SER A 123 -11.29 -11.51 -4.99
N LEU A 124 -10.95 -12.69 -4.49
CA LEU A 124 -11.55 -13.96 -4.88
C LEU A 124 -13.03 -14.06 -4.45
N ASN A 125 -13.34 -13.69 -3.21
CA ASN A 125 -14.72 -13.69 -2.71
C ASN A 125 -15.63 -12.73 -3.49
N LEU A 126 -15.09 -11.61 -3.99
CA LEU A 126 -15.85 -10.72 -4.87
C LEU A 126 -16.09 -11.35 -6.23
N PHE A 127 -15.10 -12.07 -6.78
CA PHE A 127 -15.27 -12.84 -8.02
C PHE A 127 -16.33 -13.94 -7.87
N PHE A 128 -16.31 -14.69 -6.77
CA PHE A 128 -17.31 -15.72 -6.50
C PHE A 128 -18.72 -15.15 -6.35
N ARG A 129 -18.86 -14.00 -5.68
CA ARG A 129 -20.15 -13.29 -5.64
C ARG A 129 -20.62 -12.89 -7.04
N PHE A 130 -19.74 -12.36 -7.85
CA PHE A 130 -20.05 -11.99 -9.24
C PHE A 130 -20.50 -13.22 -10.06
N SER A 131 -19.87 -14.37 -9.85
CA SER A 131 -20.17 -15.62 -10.55
C SER A 131 -21.37 -16.39 -9.96
N GLY A 132 -22.01 -15.91 -8.87
CA GLY A 132 -23.10 -16.60 -8.20
C GLY A 132 -22.65 -17.81 -7.35
N TRP A 133 -21.37 -17.93 -7.03
CA TRP A 133 -20.77 -19.04 -6.25
C TRP A 133 -20.58 -18.65 -4.78
N GLU A 134 -21.67 -18.22 -4.11
CA GLU A 134 -21.62 -17.69 -2.74
C GLU A 134 -21.09 -18.73 -1.74
N GLU A 135 -21.42 -20.01 -1.92
CA GLU A 135 -21.01 -21.12 -1.06
C GLU A 135 -19.50 -21.44 -1.14
N CYS A 136 -18.83 -21.05 -2.24
CA CYS A 136 -17.38 -21.26 -2.42
C CYS A 136 -16.52 -20.18 -1.73
N ARG A 137 -17.15 -19.18 -1.08
CA ARG A 137 -16.42 -18.08 -0.44
C ARG A 137 -15.68 -18.54 0.81
N ALA A 138 -14.41 -18.19 0.91
CA ALA A 138 -13.60 -18.47 2.08
C ALA A 138 -13.75 -17.41 3.17
N LYS A 139 -13.74 -17.86 4.42
CA LYS A 139 -13.60 -16.96 5.58
C LYS A 139 -12.19 -16.38 5.61
N THR A 140 -12.12 -15.07 5.85
CA THR A 140 -10.83 -14.38 6.05
C THR A 140 -10.19 -14.76 7.39
N LEU A 141 -8.87 -14.67 7.45
CA LEU A 141 -8.12 -14.91 8.69
C LEU A 141 -8.46 -13.83 9.72
N ARG A 142 -8.68 -14.24 10.96
CA ARG A 142 -8.79 -13.30 12.08
C ARG A 142 -7.40 -12.75 12.39
N ILE A 143 -7.21 -11.45 12.18
CA ILE A 143 -5.94 -10.79 12.46
C ILE A 143 -6.08 -10.05 13.78
N GLN A 144 -5.37 -10.51 14.79
CA GLN A 144 -5.28 -9.78 16.05
C GLN A 144 -4.52 -8.46 15.80
N ARG A 145 -5.11 -7.34 16.19
CA ARG A 145 -4.45 -6.04 16.12
C ARG A 145 -3.27 -6.03 17.09
N ARG A 146 -2.08 -5.75 16.59
CA ARG A 146 -0.92 -5.54 17.46
C ARG A 146 -1.13 -4.25 18.24
N PHE A 147 -1.14 -4.35 19.55
CA PHE A 147 -1.27 -3.20 20.45
C PHE A 147 -0.01 -2.33 20.46
N PHE A 148 1.15 -2.94 20.21
CA PHE A 148 2.43 -2.25 20.20
C PHE A 148 3.07 -2.30 18.82
N ARG A 149 3.73 -1.20 18.47
CA ARG A 149 4.50 -1.09 17.23
C ARG A 149 5.96 -1.40 17.50
N SER A 150 6.63 -2.12 16.59
CA SER A 150 8.09 -2.25 16.62
C SER A 150 8.73 -0.90 16.29
N SER A 151 9.56 -0.41 17.19
CA SER A 151 10.34 0.82 17.00
C SER A 151 11.38 0.74 15.89
N GLU A 152 11.79 -0.48 15.52
CA GLU A 152 12.84 -0.73 14.51
C GLU A 152 12.52 -0.17 13.11
N LYS A 153 11.24 -0.14 12.74
CA LYS A 153 10.79 0.39 11.44
C LYS A 153 10.37 1.84 11.49
N GLU A 154 10.50 2.47 12.64
CA GLU A 154 10.07 3.84 12.86
C GLU A 154 11.16 4.83 12.44
N LEU A 155 10.74 5.90 11.73
CA LEU A 155 11.62 7.03 11.40
C LEU A 155 11.49 8.09 12.48
N PHE A 156 12.59 8.45 13.13
CA PHE A 156 12.64 9.50 14.15
C PHE A 156 12.99 10.86 13.54
N ARG A 157 12.67 11.93 14.26
CA ARG A 157 12.95 13.30 13.82
C ARG A 157 14.44 13.52 13.48
N ARG A 158 15.36 13.05 14.32
CA ARG A 158 16.80 13.16 14.08
C ARG A 158 17.24 12.42 12.81
N GLU A 159 16.63 11.27 12.50
CA GLU A 159 16.91 10.52 11.27
C GLU A 159 16.38 11.28 10.03
N TYR A 160 15.17 11.84 10.13
CA TYR A 160 14.62 12.68 9.07
C TYR A 160 15.50 13.91 8.79
N GLU A 161 15.98 14.62 9.82
CA GLU A 161 16.88 15.77 9.68
C GLU A 161 18.20 15.38 8.97
N ARG A 162 18.75 14.21 9.28
CA ARG A 162 19.92 13.66 8.56
C ARG A 162 19.62 13.36 7.09
N LEU A 163 18.42 12.84 6.76
CA LEU A 163 18.01 12.62 5.37
C LEU A 163 17.97 13.95 4.58
N VAL A 164 17.35 14.98 5.16
CA VAL A 164 17.27 16.29 4.51
C VAL A 164 18.66 16.89 4.34
N LYS A 165 19.53 16.80 5.36
CA LYS A 165 20.92 17.27 5.31
C LYS A 165 21.71 16.53 4.22
N ALA A 166 21.59 15.20 4.14
CA ALA A 166 22.25 14.39 3.12
C ALA A 166 21.77 14.73 1.70
N ALA A 167 20.46 15.01 1.52
CA ALA A 167 19.94 15.45 0.24
C ALA A 167 20.52 16.79 -0.20
N LYS A 168 20.59 17.76 0.72
CA LYS A 168 21.18 19.08 0.46
C LYS A 168 22.68 18.99 0.15
N ALA A 169 23.44 18.22 0.92
CA ALA A 169 24.88 18.01 0.70
C ALA A 169 25.19 17.36 -0.67
N GLN A 170 24.27 16.58 -1.22
CA GLN A 170 24.37 15.98 -2.56
C GLN A 170 23.80 16.87 -3.69
N GLY A 171 23.47 18.13 -3.43
CA GLY A 171 22.85 19.03 -4.41
C GLY A 171 21.44 18.60 -4.87
N LYS A 172 20.79 17.68 -4.15
CA LYS A 172 19.46 17.16 -4.46
C LYS A 172 18.36 18.01 -3.81
N GLU A 173 18.34 19.29 -4.11
CA GLU A 173 17.44 20.27 -3.49
C GLU A 173 15.96 19.89 -3.65
N ARG A 174 15.54 19.47 -4.87
CA ARG A 174 14.18 18.97 -5.11
C ARG A 174 13.79 17.87 -4.13
N LEU A 175 14.68 16.89 -3.92
CA LEU A 175 14.42 15.78 -3.01
C LEU A 175 14.37 16.25 -1.56
N ALA A 176 15.23 17.17 -1.14
CA ALA A 176 15.21 17.76 0.20
C ALA A 176 13.87 18.47 0.47
N LEU A 177 13.40 19.30 -0.47
CA LEU A 177 12.12 19.99 -0.38
C LEU A 177 10.93 19.03 -0.40
N LEU A 178 11.00 17.95 -1.21
CA LEU A 178 9.98 16.92 -1.22
C LEU A 178 9.85 16.20 0.14
N LEU A 179 10.99 15.86 0.77
CA LEU A 179 11.01 15.30 2.13
C LEU A 179 10.40 16.27 3.14
N GLU A 180 10.79 17.56 3.08
CA GLU A 180 10.25 18.62 3.93
C GLU A 180 8.72 18.76 3.71
N THR A 181 8.25 18.76 2.46
CA THR A 181 6.81 18.87 2.12
C THR A 181 6.01 17.72 2.71
N ILE A 182 6.42 16.48 2.50
CA ILE A 182 5.69 15.32 3.03
C ILE A 182 5.68 15.33 4.57
N CYS A 183 6.81 15.70 5.19
CA CYS A 183 6.96 15.69 6.64
C CYS A 183 6.27 16.89 7.33
N ALA A 184 6.12 18.02 6.65
CA ALA A 184 5.50 19.21 7.22
C ALA A 184 3.96 19.28 7.02
N THR A 185 3.43 18.54 6.02
CA THR A 185 2.01 18.59 5.66
C THR A 185 1.29 17.26 5.83
N GLY A 186 2.03 16.18 5.94
CA GLY A 186 1.47 14.83 5.94
C GLY A 186 0.83 14.43 4.60
N ILE A 187 1.10 15.12 3.50
CA ILE A 187 0.56 14.81 2.16
C ILE A 187 0.90 13.38 1.73
N ARG A 188 -0.02 12.70 1.05
CA ARG A 188 0.28 11.37 0.48
C ARG A 188 1.19 11.51 -0.73
N VAL A 189 2.12 10.57 -0.93
CA VAL A 189 3.04 10.60 -2.08
C VAL A 189 2.32 10.67 -3.44
N SER A 190 1.14 10.10 -3.55
CA SER A 190 0.31 10.19 -4.77
C SER A 190 -0.35 11.56 -4.98
N GLU A 191 -0.37 12.39 -3.96
CA GLU A 191 -0.98 13.71 -3.94
C GLU A 191 0.07 14.81 -4.18
N VAL A 192 1.36 14.48 -4.17
CA VAL A 192 2.48 15.43 -4.34
C VAL A 192 2.39 16.22 -5.65
N LYS A 193 1.84 15.63 -6.70
CA LYS A 193 1.59 16.30 -7.97
C LYS A 193 0.66 17.53 -7.86
N ASN A 194 -0.18 17.60 -6.82
CA ASN A 194 -1.07 18.73 -6.59
C ASN A 194 -0.35 19.89 -5.83
N VAL A 195 0.92 19.74 -5.49
CA VAL A 195 1.75 20.83 -4.98
C VAL A 195 2.23 21.63 -6.17
N THR A 196 1.42 22.58 -6.59
CA THR A 196 1.67 23.47 -7.73
C THR A 196 2.12 24.85 -7.24
N LEU A 197 2.65 25.66 -8.16
CA LEU A 197 3.07 27.03 -7.83
C LEU A 197 1.89 27.85 -7.30
N GLU A 198 0.72 27.71 -7.92
CA GLU A 198 -0.51 28.39 -7.52
C GLU A 198 -0.91 27.98 -6.10
N ALA A 199 -0.94 26.67 -5.81
CA ALA A 199 -1.30 26.15 -4.50
C ALA A 199 -0.36 26.63 -3.38
N ILE A 200 0.95 26.74 -3.65
CA ILE A 200 1.90 27.26 -2.63
C ILE A 200 1.79 28.77 -2.46
N CYS A 201 1.42 29.53 -3.47
CA CYS A 201 1.11 30.97 -3.35
C CYS A 201 -0.13 31.19 -2.48
N GLU A 202 -1.14 30.33 -2.60
CA GLU A 202 -2.34 30.35 -1.75
C GLU A 202 -2.11 29.78 -0.34
N GLY A 203 -0.97 29.16 -0.07
CA GLY A 203 -0.66 28.49 1.20
C GLY A 203 -1.47 27.23 1.47
N ARG A 204 -2.15 26.66 0.46
CA ARG A 204 -2.99 25.45 0.59
C ARG A 204 -2.97 24.60 -0.67
N VAL A 205 -3.09 23.29 -0.49
CA VAL A 205 -3.24 22.32 -1.59
C VAL A 205 -4.61 21.69 -1.49
N GLU A 206 -5.42 21.79 -2.53
CA GLU A 206 -6.72 21.15 -2.61
C GLU A 206 -6.63 19.82 -3.36
N ILE A 207 -7.23 18.79 -2.78
CA ILE A 207 -7.22 17.43 -3.33
C ILE A 207 -8.65 16.96 -3.47
N SER A 208 -9.10 16.85 -4.70
CA SER A 208 -10.40 16.24 -5.01
C SER A 208 -10.24 14.72 -5.18
N LEU A 209 -10.98 13.95 -4.41
CA LEU A 209 -11.00 12.49 -4.49
C LEU A 209 -12.40 11.94 -4.27
N LYS A 210 -13.02 11.36 -5.29
CA LYS A 210 -14.36 10.76 -5.24
C LYS A 210 -15.43 11.71 -4.68
N GLY A 211 -15.47 12.96 -5.17
CA GLY A 211 -16.44 13.98 -4.73
C GLY A 211 -16.17 14.60 -3.37
N LYS A 212 -15.09 14.19 -2.67
CA LYS A 212 -14.65 14.82 -1.41
C LYS A 212 -13.46 15.71 -1.68
N ILE A 213 -13.54 16.96 -1.27
CA ILE A 213 -12.43 17.93 -1.30
C ILE A 213 -11.74 17.87 0.06
N ARG A 214 -10.41 17.76 0.03
CA ARG A 214 -9.56 17.85 1.20
C ARG A 214 -8.57 18.97 0.98
N THR A 215 -8.53 19.92 1.90
CA THR A 215 -7.55 21.01 1.93
C THR A 215 -6.38 20.63 2.82
N ILE A 216 -5.16 20.81 2.32
CA ILE A 216 -3.91 20.63 3.07
C ILE A 216 -3.29 22.02 3.24
N LEU A 217 -3.22 22.50 4.47
CA LEU A 217 -2.55 23.76 4.78
C LEU A 217 -1.03 23.59 4.68
N MET A 218 -0.36 24.58 4.09
CA MET A 218 1.07 24.61 3.89
C MET A 218 1.71 25.60 4.86
N PRO A 219 2.69 25.19 5.69
CA PRO A 219 3.41 26.14 6.54
C PRO A 219 4.10 27.23 5.70
N GLU A 220 3.98 28.47 6.10
CA GLU A 220 4.51 29.64 5.38
C GLU A 220 6.02 29.51 5.06
N LYS A 221 6.80 29.02 6.03
CA LYS A 221 8.24 28.75 5.85
C LYS A 221 8.51 27.77 4.72
N LEU A 222 7.62 26.77 4.53
CA LEU A 222 7.73 25.81 3.44
C LEU A 222 7.36 26.46 2.11
N CYS A 223 6.26 27.23 2.06
CA CYS A 223 5.86 27.98 0.87
C CYS A 223 7.00 28.88 0.37
N ARG A 224 7.61 29.67 1.25
CA ARG A 224 8.76 30.54 0.89
C ARG A 224 9.94 29.75 0.27
N LYS A 225 10.27 28.57 0.80
CA LYS A 225 11.31 27.71 0.23
C LYS A 225 10.92 27.17 -1.15
N LEU A 226 9.67 26.73 -1.33
CA LEU A 226 9.18 26.18 -2.59
C LEU A 226 9.08 27.27 -3.67
N ILE A 227 8.64 28.47 -3.35
CA ILE A 227 8.61 29.62 -4.27
C ILE A 227 10.03 29.96 -4.74
N ARG A 228 10.99 30.04 -3.80
CA ARG A 228 12.41 30.28 -4.16
C ARG A 228 12.94 29.19 -5.10
N TYR A 229 12.65 27.93 -4.81
CA TYR A 229 13.03 26.82 -5.66
C TYR A 229 12.38 26.90 -7.05
N ALA A 230 11.08 27.24 -7.13
CA ALA A 230 10.40 27.43 -8.40
C ALA A 230 11.07 28.51 -9.25
N GLY A 231 11.40 29.67 -8.64
CA GLY A 231 12.13 30.77 -9.32
C GLY A 231 13.49 30.30 -9.84
N GLN A 232 14.28 29.59 -9.03
CA GLN A 232 15.58 29.04 -9.45
C GLN A 232 15.46 28.04 -10.61
N LYS A 233 14.38 27.28 -10.68
CA LYS A 233 14.12 26.28 -11.73
C LYS A 233 13.29 26.84 -12.89
N LYS A 234 12.96 28.12 -12.87
CA LYS A 234 12.13 28.82 -13.87
C LYS A 234 10.76 28.12 -14.07
N ILE A 235 10.18 27.61 -12.97
CA ILE A 235 8.82 27.03 -12.97
C ILE A 235 7.87 28.23 -12.82
N VAL A 236 7.12 28.51 -13.85
CA VAL A 236 6.20 29.67 -13.92
C VAL A 236 4.76 29.28 -13.56
N SER A 237 4.41 27.98 -13.64
CA SER A 237 3.08 27.46 -13.29
C SER A 237 3.11 25.96 -13.13
N GLY A 238 2.08 25.36 -12.47
CA GLY A 238 1.89 23.93 -12.36
C GLY A 238 2.77 23.24 -11.31
N GLU A 239 3.04 21.95 -11.50
CA GLU A 239 3.70 21.09 -10.50
C GLU A 239 5.12 21.55 -10.16
N ILE A 240 5.44 21.61 -8.85
CA ILE A 240 6.79 21.96 -8.35
C ILE A 240 7.75 20.76 -8.45
N PHE A 241 7.24 19.55 -8.20
CA PHE A 241 8.06 18.35 -8.13
C PHE A 241 8.00 17.56 -9.44
N ILE A 242 8.74 18.04 -10.44
CA ILE A 242 8.82 17.45 -11.78
C ILE A 242 10.18 16.79 -12.03
N THR A 243 10.22 15.91 -13.02
CA THR A 243 11.46 15.32 -13.57
C THR A 243 12.24 16.39 -14.39
N ARG A 244 13.47 16.07 -14.81
CA ARG A 244 14.21 16.93 -15.74
C ARG A 244 13.48 17.13 -17.08
N SER A 245 12.64 16.18 -17.48
CA SER A 245 11.82 16.24 -18.70
C SER A 245 10.46 16.89 -18.50
N GLY A 246 10.21 17.57 -17.37
CA GLY A 246 8.94 18.26 -17.10
C GLY A 246 7.77 17.35 -16.68
N LYS A 247 7.97 16.04 -16.54
CA LYS A 247 6.90 15.10 -16.17
C LYS A 247 6.77 14.99 -14.65
N SER A 248 5.55 14.70 -14.16
CA SER A 248 5.27 14.37 -12.75
C SER A 248 6.17 13.27 -12.23
N LEU A 249 6.62 13.38 -10.98
CA LEU A 249 7.36 12.31 -10.30
C LEU A 249 6.47 11.11 -10.00
N SER A 250 6.85 9.95 -10.48
CA SER A 250 6.19 8.71 -10.12
C SER A 250 6.50 8.31 -8.67
N ARG A 251 5.59 7.56 -8.03
CA ARG A 251 5.81 7.01 -6.68
C ARG A 251 7.07 6.15 -6.60
N GLN A 252 7.39 5.41 -7.66
CA GLN A 252 8.57 4.55 -7.73
C GLN A 252 9.85 5.38 -7.77
N GLN A 253 9.89 6.48 -8.55
CA GLN A 253 11.02 7.40 -8.60
C GLN A 253 11.27 8.06 -7.24
N ILE A 254 10.22 8.61 -6.61
CA ILE A 254 10.33 9.19 -5.26
C ILE A 254 10.90 8.17 -4.27
N TRP A 255 10.36 6.95 -4.27
CA TRP A 255 10.84 5.89 -3.40
C TRP A 255 12.31 5.53 -3.66
N ALA A 256 12.70 5.38 -4.93
CA ALA A 256 14.07 5.06 -5.32
C ALA A 256 15.05 6.17 -4.94
N GLU A 257 14.69 7.45 -5.19
CA GLU A 257 15.51 8.60 -4.81
C GLU A 257 15.72 8.68 -3.29
N MET A 258 14.66 8.45 -2.50
CA MET A 258 14.75 8.39 -1.04
C MET A 258 15.66 7.27 -0.54
N LYS A 259 15.59 6.07 -1.15
CA LYS A 259 16.46 4.94 -0.78
C LYS A 259 17.94 5.21 -1.07
N LYS A 260 18.24 5.97 -2.12
CA LYS A 260 19.62 6.36 -2.47
C LYS A 260 20.26 7.30 -1.45
N LEU A 261 19.48 7.98 -0.59
CA LEU A 261 20.00 8.83 0.48
C LEU A 261 20.42 8.04 1.73
N CYS A 262 19.90 6.84 1.92
CA CYS A 262 20.06 6.08 3.16
C CYS A 262 21.51 5.86 3.56
N PRO A 263 22.47 5.47 2.66
CA PRO A 263 23.86 5.29 3.03
C PRO A 263 24.50 6.59 3.55
N ALA A 264 24.31 7.71 2.84
CA ALA A 264 24.87 8.99 3.22
C ALA A 264 24.27 9.56 4.51
N ALA A 265 23.03 9.20 4.84
CA ALA A 265 22.37 9.62 6.06
C ALA A 265 22.64 8.67 7.25
N GLY A 266 23.25 7.51 7.03
CA GLY A 266 23.46 6.48 8.05
C GLY A 266 22.13 5.91 8.58
N ILE A 267 21.16 5.64 7.70
CA ILE A 267 19.82 5.20 8.08
C ILE A 267 19.45 3.91 7.35
N LEU A 268 18.83 2.98 8.06
CA LEU A 268 18.35 1.73 7.49
C LEU A 268 17.33 1.97 6.36
N LYS A 269 17.54 1.34 5.20
CA LYS A 269 16.63 1.45 4.05
C LYS A 269 15.19 1.06 4.40
N THR A 270 14.99 0.16 5.36
CA THR A 270 13.66 -0.28 5.83
C THR A 270 12.83 0.83 6.47
N LYS A 271 13.47 1.87 7.04
CA LYS A 271 12.82 3.01 7.67
C LYS A 271 12.43 4.12 6.69
N VAL A 272 13.10 4.21 5.53
CA VAL A 272 12.98 5.36 4.62
C VAL A 272 12.03 5.07 3.47
N PHE A 273 10.80 5.55 3.60
CA PHE A 273 9.75 5.54 2.57
C PHE A 273 8.70 6.62 2.85
N PRO A 274 7.97 7.12 1.85
CA PRO A 274 7.09 8.29 2.00
C PRO A 274 6.05 8.16 3.11
N HIS A 275 5.49 6.97 3.31
CA HIS A 275 4.49 6.77 4.35
C HIS A 275 5.07 6.93 5.76
N ASN A 276 6.36 6.62 5.96
CA ASN A 276 7.02 6.81 7.25
C ASN A 276 7.26 8.30 7.59
N LEU A 277 7.49 9.14 6.58
CA LEU A 277 7.51 10.60 6.76
C LEU A 277 6.14 11.13 7.20
N ARG A 278 5.08 10.64 6.58
CA ARG A 278 3.70 10.98 7.01
C ARG A 278 3.38 10.45 8.41
N HIS A 279 3.92 9.32 8.82
CA HIS A 279 3.85 8.82 10.19
C HIS A 279 4.56 9.77 11.17
N LEU A 280 5.75 10.27 10.79
CA LEU A 280 6.48 11.24 11.60
C LEU A 280 5.69 12.54 11.78
N PHE A 281 5.10 13.07 10.69
CA PHE A 281 4.18 14.20 10.75
C PHE A 281 3.02 13.93 11.72
N ALA A 282 2.32 12.81 11.56
CA ALA A 282 1.15 12.48 12.38
C ALA A 282 1.48 12.46 13.88
N ARG A 283 2.62 11.88 14.27
CA ARG A 283 3.07 11.86 15.66
C ARG A 283 3.49 13.23 16.16
N ALA A 284 4.20 14.01 15.33
CA ALA A 284 4.59 15.36 15.69
C ALA A 284 3.37 16.27 15.90
N PHE A 285 2.40 16.18 14.99
CA PHE A 285 1.14 16.94 15.08
C PHE A 285 0.35 16.55 16.33
N TYR A 286 0.19 15.24 16.58
CA TYR A 286 -0.55 14.76 17.76
C TYR A 286 0.11 15.16 19.08
N ARG A 287 1.45 15.16 19.15
CA ARG A 287 2.17 15.64 20.35
C ARG A 287 1.88 17.09 20.70
N VAL A 288 1.59 17.92 19.69
CA VAL A 288 1.28 19.35 19.89
C VAL A 288 -0.19 19.55 20.17
N CYS A 289 -1.05 18.85 19.45
CA CYS A 289 -2.48 19.13 19.44
C CYS A 289 -3.27 18.24 20.43
N GLY A 290 -2.78 17.01 20.76
CA GLY A 290 -3.44 16.04 21.66
C GLY A 290 -4.74 15.44 21.13
N ASP A 291 -5.24 15.87 19.97
CA ASP A 291 -6.56 15.55 19.44
C ASP A 291 -6.45 14.63 18.22
N ILE A 292 -6.98 13.41 18.34
CA ILE A 292 -6.99 12.42 17.26
C ILE A 292 -7.99 12.75 16.14
N VAL A 293 -9.06 13.47 16.46
CA VAL A 293 -10.08 13.86 15.47
C VAL A 293 -9.49 14.92 14.55
N LYS A 294 -8.90 15.97 15.11
CA LYS A 294 -8.18 16.99 14.34
C LYS A 294 -7.06 16.39 13.49
N LEU A 295 -6.32 15.40 14.02
CA LEU A 295 -5.32 14.71 13.24
C LEU A 295 -5.94 13.91 12.08
N ALA A 296 -7.07 13.25 12.29
CA ALA A 296 -7.78 12.51 11.24
C ALA A 296 -8.23 13.46 10.12
N ASP A 297 -8.77 14.61 10.47
CA ASP A 297 -9.21 15.64 9.52
C ASP A 297 -8.04 16.17 8.69
N VAL A 298 -6.94 16.56 9.32
CA VAL A 298 -5.72 17.02 8.64
C VAL A 298 -5.15 15.94 7.71
N LEU A 299 -5.19 14.68 8.13
CA LEU A 299 -4.75 13.56 7.31
C LEU A 299 -5.78 13.14 6.24
N GLY A 300 -7.04 13.61 6.34
CA GLY A 300 -8.15 13.22 5.46
C GLY A 300 -8.48 11.73 5.58
N HIS A 301 -8.68 11.27 6.81
CA HIS A 301 -9.10 9.91 7.12
C HIS A 301 -10.59 9.92 7.47
N SER A 302 -11.40 9.19 6.71
CA SER A 302 -12.82 8.99 7.00
C SER A 302 -13.08 8.04 8.17
N ASN A 303 -12.07 7.33 8.65
CA ASN A 303 -12.16 6.37 9.76
C ASN A 303 -11.02 6.61 10.75
N LEU A 304 -11.36 6.94 11.99
CA LEU A 304 -10.43 7.17 13.10
C LEU A 304 -9.52 5.97 13.39
N ALA A 305 -9.99 4.73 13.13
CA ALA A 305 -9.16 3.54 13.27
C ALA A 305 -7.91 3.59 12.37
N THR A 306 -7.98 4.26 11.22
CA THR A 306 -6.83 4.48 10.34
C THR A 306 -5.82 5.46 10.97
N THR A 307 -6.30 6.46 11.70
CA THR A 307 -5.45 7.44 12.38
C THR A 307 -4.81 6.84 13.63
N ARG A 308 -5.53 5.97 14.35
CA ARG A 308 -5.02 5.29 15.55
C ARG A 308 -3.73 4.50 15.28
N ILE A 309 -3.54 3.99 14.06
CA ILE A 309 -2.31 3.26 13.68
C ILE A 309 -1.05 4.13 13.81
N TYR A 310 -1.17 5.46 13.62
CA TYR A 310 -0.05 6.39 13.78
C TYR A 310 0.30 6.67 15.23
N LEU A 311 -0.65 6.46 16.14
CA LEU A 311 -0.55 6.76 17.57
C LEU A 311 -0.29 5.52 18.44
N THR A 312 -0.17 4.35 17.82
CA THR A 312 0.18 3.13 18.55
C THR A 312 1.54 3.33 19.20
N SER A 313 1.56 3.35 20.54
CA SER A 313 2.78 3.51 21.34
C SER A 313 3.65 2.25 21.27
N THR A 314 4.92 2.40 21.56
CA THR A 314 5.78 1.25 21.84
C THR A 314 5.45 0.69 23.23
N GLY A 315 5.73 -0.60 23.44
CA GLY A 315 5.55 -1.19 24.77
C GLY A 315 6.31 -0.42 25.86
N ALA A 316 7.50 0.11 25.54
CA ALA A 316 8.29 0.92 26.46
C ALA A 316 7.66 2.29 26.77
N GLU A 317 6.98 2.93 25.82
CA GLU A 317 6.23 4.17 26.09
C GLU A 317 5.02 3.88 26.96
N HIS A 318 4.33 2.77 26.72
CA HIS A 318 3.18 2.36 27.53
C HIS A 318 3.58 2.03 28.96
N ALA A 319 4.67 1.28 29.16
CA ALA A 319 5.23 1.00 30.48
C ALA A 319 5.55 2.30 31.25
N ARG A 320 6.21 3.27 30.60
CA ARG A 320 6.49 4.57 31.23
C ARG A 320 5.23 5.35 31.62
N HIS A 321 4.14 5.23 30.84
CA HIS A 321 2.87 5.84 31.22
C HIS A 321 2.26 5.14 32.45
N LEU A 322 2.33 3.81 32.52
CA LEU A 322 1.87 3.06 33.68
C LEU A 322 2.66 3.42 34.95
N GLU A 323 4.00 3.51 34.87
CA GLU A 323 4.85 3.96 35.98
C GLU A 323 4.44 5.38 36.50
N ARG A 324 4.12 6.28 35.60
CA ARG A 324 3.68 7.66 35.94
C ARG A 324 2.33 7.71 36.66
N LEU A 325 1.50 6.68 36.54
CA LEU A 325 0.22 6.64 37.24
C LEU A 325 0.38 6.55 38.74
N ASN A 326 1.51 6.03 39.20
CA ASN A 326 1.86 5.88 40.62
C ASN A 326 0.73 5.29 41.46
N LEU A 327 0.03 4.28 40.92
CA LEU A 327 -1.10 3.62 41.60
C LEU A 327 -0.70 2.42 42.46
N VAL A 328 0.59 2.09 42.48
CA VAL A 328 1.14 1.04 43.36
C VAL A 328 1.57 1.71 44.67
N SER A 329 0.95 1.33 45.78
CA SER A 329 1.38 1.76 47.09
C SER A 329 2.81 1.27 47.39
N GLY A 330 3.69 2.17 47.79
CA GLY A 330 5.06 1.81 48.19
C GLY A 330 5.10 0.78 49.29
N PHE A 331 6.10 -0.09 49.27
CA PHE A 331 6.46 -0.95 50.38
C PHE A 331 7.04 -0.10 51.51
#